data_fa6620d54fd798fff790f5c4936da563
#
_entry.id   fa6620d54fd798fff790f5c4936da563
#
_cell.length_a   1.000
_cell.length_b   1.000
_cell.length_c   1.000
_cell.angle_alpha   90.00
_cell.angle_beta   90.00
_cell.angle_gamma   90.00
#
_symmetry.space_group_name_H-M   'P 1'
#
loop_
_entity.id
_entity.type
_entity.pdbx_description
1 polymer ?
#
loop_
_entity_poly.entity_id
_entity_poly.type
_entity_poly.pdbx_seq_one_letter_code
_entity_poly.pdbx_strand_id
1 'polypeptide(L)'
;MTAESIKIPEGFQVDEPTQTEFLGIMNNDKLSGAERAQQLIDLQAKFAQSQSDALTAAWETQQETWRNEVAADKDIGGDKLEPALADIKKVVLEYGSPEVNDILTNTGAGNNIHVIKMMHKIAKALNEGTGHASGNPAPQEKSAAQKLFPSMK
;
A
#
# COMPACT_ATOMS: atom_id res chain seq x y z
N MET A 1 -27.39 32.98 12.63
CA MET A 1 -26.30 32.69 11.68
C MET A 1 -26.84 31.75 10.63
N THR A 2 -26.51 31.93 9.36
CA THR A 2 -26.93 31.02 8.24
C THR A 2 -25.68 30.38 7.61
N ALA A 3 -25.87 29.30 6.88
CA ALA A 3 -24.77 28.61 6.18
C ALA A 3 -23.98 29.55 5.25
N GLU A 4 -24.69 30.47 4.56
CA GLU A 4 -24.11 31.44 3.63
C GLU A 4 -23.23 32.50 4.34
N SER A 5 -23.41 32.68 5.67
CA SER A 5 -22.59 33.62 6.45
C SER A 5 -21.24 33.03 6.89
N ILE A 6 -21.02 31.70 6.63
CA ILE A 6 -19.80 31.02 7.02
C ILE A 6 -18.93 30.83 5.80
N LYS A 7 -17.71 31.33 5.85
CA LYS A 7 -16.70 31.12 4.82
C LYS A 7 -15.89 29.87 5.18
N ILE A 8 -16.10 28.79 4.42
CA ILE A 8 -15.30 27.59 4.53
C ILE A 8 -14.01 27.82 3.74
N PRO A 9 -12.82 27.54 4.32
CA PRO A 9 -11.55 27.67 3.61
C PRO A 9 -11.50 26.78 2.36
N GLU A 10 -10.79 27.24 1.34
CA GLU A 10 -10.60 26.50 0.11
C GLU A 10 -9.92 25.15 0.39
N GLY A 11 -10.45 24.08 -0.22
CA GLY A 11 -9.97 22.72 -0.02
C GLY A 11 -10.49 22.03 1.26
N PHE A 12 -11.25 22.72 2.11
CA PHE A 12 -11.88 22.13 3.28
C PHE A 12 -13.33 21.78 2.95
N GLN A 13 -13.71 20.53 3.19
CA GLN A 13 -15.08 20.03 2.96
C GLN A 13 -15.75 19.73 4.31
N VAL A 14 -16.95 20.23 4.48
CA VAL A 14 -17.81 19.95 5.63
C VAL A 14 -19.09 19.36 5.08
N ASP A 15 -19.45 18.18 5.57
CA ASP A 15 -20.72 17.56 5.20
C ASP A 15 -21.93 18.33 5.74
N GLU A 16 -23.07 18.19 5.09
CA GLU A 16 -24.31 18.88 5.45
C GLU A 16 -24.77 18.59 6.89
N PRO A 17 -24.70 17.35 7.42
CA PRO A 17 -25.02 17.08 8.82
C PRO A 17 -24.13 17.86 9.80
N THR A 18 -22.81 17.86 9.60
CA THR A 18 -21.87 18.61 10.45
C THR A 18 -22.13 20.11 10.40
N GLN A 19 -22.40 20.67 9.21
CA GLN A 19 -22.75 22.08 9.07
C GLN A 19 -24.07 22.41 9.79
N THR A 20 -25.07 21.57 9.70
CA THR A 20 -26.37 21.72 10.36
C THR A 20 -26.20 21.69 11.89
N GLU A 21 -25.45 20.73 12.43
CA GLU A 21 -25.17 20.62 13.87
C GLU A 21 -24.40 21.85 14.37
N PHE A 22 -23.39 22.32 13.63
CA PHE A 22 -22.67 23.55 13.93
C PHE A 22 -23.61 24.77 14.02
N LEU A 23 -24.49 24.96 13.03
CA LEU A 23 -25.43 26.07 13.02
C LEU A 23 -26.45 25.97 14.17
N GLY A 24 -26.89 24.75 14.50
CA GLY A 24 -27.75 24.48 15.64
C GLY A 24 -27.11 24.91 16.97
N ILE A 25 -25.84 24.58 17.18
CA ILE A 25 -25.06 25.00 18.37
C ILE A 25 -24.91 26.51 18.41
N MET A 26 -24.54 27.13 17.30
CA MET A 26 -24.28 28.57 17.22
C MET A 26 -25.54 29.40 17.40
N ASN A 27 -26.68 28.95 16.93
CA ASN A 27 -27.96 29.65 17.02
C ASN A 27 -28.77 29.34 18.30
N ASN A 28 -28.25 28.48 19.18
CA ASN A 28 -28.93 28.13 20.42
C ASN A 28 -28.69 29.18 21.51
N ASP A 29 -29.67 30.08 21.72
CA ASP A 29 -29.60 31.16 22.70
C ASP A 29 -29.68 30.66 24.16
N LYS A 30 -30.02 29.39 24.38
CA LYS A 30 -30.09 28.78 25.70
C LYS A 30 -28.73 28.29 26.21
N LEU A 31 -27.75 28.17 25.35
CA LEU A 31 -26.41 27.74 25.72
C LEU A 31 -25.59 28.89 26.26
N SER A 32 -24.94 28.67 27.38
CA SER A 32 -23.85 29.54 27.83
C SER A 32 -22.65 29.47 26.88
N GLY A 33 -21.75 30.44 26.98
CA GLY A 33 -20.53 30.43 26.18
C GLY A 33 -19.67 29.18 26.40
N ALA A 34 -19.61 28.66 27.63
CA ALA A 34 -18.86 27.46 27.96
C ALA A 34 -19.51 26.18 27.37
N GLU A 35 -20.83 26.06 27.49
CA GLU A 35 -21.57 24.92 26.91
C GLU A 35 -21.47 24.93 25.39
N ARG A 36 -21.56 26.07 24.74
CA ARG A 36 -21.38 26.22 23.30
C ARG A 36 -19.98 25.80 22.86
N ALA A 37 -18.96 26.27 23.58
CA ALA A 37 -17.57 25.87 23.32
C ALA A 37 -17.37 24.36 23.45
N GLN A 38 -17.93 23.75 24.51
CA GLN A 38 -17.83 22.29 24.67
C GLN A 38 -18.51 21.54 23.53
N GLN A 39 -19.71 21.94 23.13
CA GLN A 39 -20.40 21.27 22.02
C GLN A 39 -19.68 21.42 20.67
N LEU A 40 -18.98 22.53 20.45
CA LEU A 40 -18.14 22.71 19.26
C LEU A 40 -16.89 21.80 19.29
N ILE A 41 -16.28 21.60 20.45
CA ILE A 41 -15.20 20.64 20.64
C ILE A 41 -15.70 19.22 20.37
N ASP A 42 -16.85 18.86 20.90
CA ASP A 42 -17.45 17.53 20.70
C ASP A 42 -17.80 17.30 19.22
N LEU A 43 -18.34 18.32 18.53
CA LEU A 43 -18.60 18.27 17.09
C LEU A 43 -17.31 18.08 16.28
N GLN A 44 -16.25 18.81 16.64
CA GLN A 44 -14.94 18.66 16.00
C GLN A 44 -14.37 17.26 16.20
N ALA A 45 -14.51 16.68 17.40
CA ALA A 45 -14.06 15.32 17.70
C ALA A 45 -14.83 14.29 16.87
N LYS A 46 -16.17 14.43 16.77
CA LYS A 46 -17.00 13.56 15.90
C LYS A 46 -16.59 13.68 14.43
N PHE A 47 -16.36 14.89 13.94
CA PHE A 47 -15.94 15.10 12.55
C PHE A 47 -14.57 14.47 12.28
N ALA A 48 -13.59 14.64 13.15
CA ALA A 48 -12.28 14.04 13.04
C ALA A 48 -12.37 12.50 13.04
N GLN A 49 -13.19 11.93 13.93
CA GLN A 49 -13.42 10.48 13.96
C GLN A 49 -14.05 9.97 12.67
N SER A 50 -15.11 10.65 12.18
CA SER A 50 -15.76 10.30 10.92
C SER A 50 -14.79 10.31 9.72
N GLN A 51 -13.90 11.30 9.66
CA GLN A 51 -12.87 11.35 8.60
C GLN A 51 -11.87 10.18 8.73
N SER A 52 -11.45 9.86 9.94
CA SER A 52 -10.56 8.72 10.20
C SER A 52 -11.21 7.40 9.80
N ASP A 53 -12.47 7.20 10.16
CA ASP A 53 -13.23 5.99 9.83
C ASP A 53 -13.42 5.86 8.31
N ALA A 54 -13.73 6.98 7.63
CA ALA A 54 -13.86 7.00 6.17
C ALA A 54 -12.54 6.65 5.46
N LEU A 55 -11.41 7.17 5.93
CA LEU A 55 -10.08 6.83 5.40
C LEU A 55 -9.76 5.35 5.62
N THR A 56 -10.06 4.82 6.80
CA THR A 56 -9.86 3.41 7.12
C THR A 56 -10.70 2.52 6.21
N ALA A 57 -12.00 2.81 6.06
CA ALA A 57 -12.89 2.05 5.19
C ALA A 57 -12.47 2.11 3.71
N ALA A 58 -12.05 3.28 3.24
CA ALA A 58 -11.54 3.44 1.88
C ALA A 58 -10.26 2.61 1.66
N TRP A 59 -9.38 2.57 2.66
CA TRP A 59 -8.17 1.77 2.61
C TRP A 59 -8.45 0.26 2.64
N GLU A 60 -9.36 -0.21 3.48
CA GLU A 60 -9.79 -1.61 3.51
C GLU A 60 -10.40 -2.05 2.17
N THR A 61 -11.24 -1.20 1.60
CA THR A 61 -11.82 -1.42 0.26
C THR A 61 -10.76 -1.51 -0.82
N GLN A 62 -9.75 -0.64 -0.76
CA GLN A 62 -8.62 -0.67 -1.70
C GLN A 62 -7.81 -1.96 -1.57
N GLN A 63 -7.56 -2.41 -0.36
CA GLN A 63 -6.84 -3.68 -0.13
C GLN A 63 -7.64 -4.90 -0.61
N GLU A 64 -8.95 -4.90 -0.41
CA GLU A 64 -9.82 -5.95 -0.93
C GLU A 64 -9.81 -5.97 -2.47
N THR A 65 -9.88 -4.80 -3.08
CA THR A 65 -9.76 -4.66 -4.55
C THR A 65 -8.46 -5.27 -5.04
N TRP A 66 -7.33 -4.95 -4.44
CA TRP A 66 -6.04 -5.54 -4.81
C TRP A 66 -6.00 -7.05 -4.64
N ARG A 67 -6.52 -7.60 -3.55
CA ARG A 67 -6.60 -9.05 -3.35
C ARG A 67 -7.42 -9.74 -4.44
N ASN A 68 -8.56 -9.13 -4.80
CA ASN A 68 -9.43 -9.64 -5.86
C ASN A 68 -8.76 -9.57 -7.24
N GLU A 69 -8.03 -8.49 -7.55
CA GLU A 69 -7.24 -8.36 -8.78
C GLU A 69 -6.17 -9.45 -8.87
N VAL A 70 -5.46 -9.73 -7.77
CA VAL A 70 -4.45 -10.79 -7.70
C VAL A 70 -5.09 -12.16 -7.90
N ALA A 71 -6.20 -12.44 -7.23
CA ALA A 71 -6.90 -13.72 -7.34
C ALA A 71 -7.43 -13.98 -8.75
N ALA A 72 -7.88 -12.94 -9.46
CA ALA A 72 -8.41 -13.01 -10.81
C ALA A 72 -7.33 -12.96 -11.92
N ASP A 73 -6.08 -12.71 -11.58
CA ASP A 73 -5.02 -12.53 -12.56
C ASP A 73 -4.68 -13.84 -13.29
N LYS A 74 -4.49 -13.74 -14.61
CA LYS A 74 -4.28 -14.90 -15.47
C LYS A 74 -2.91 -15.58 -15.28
N ASP A 75 -1.91 -14.81 -14.84
CA ASP A 75 -0.53 -15.29 -14.73
C ASP A 75 -0.22 -15.86 -13.35
N ILE A 76 -0.80 -15.28 -12.29
CA ILE A 76 -0.48 -15.60 -10.90
C ILE A 76 -1.71 -15.95 -10.05
N GLY A 77 -2.94 -15.77 -10.55
CA GLY A 77 -4.18 -16.05 -9.84
C GLY A 77 -4.64 -17.52 -9.95
N GLY A 78 -5.77 -17.81 -9.29
CA GLY A 78 -6.33 -19.16 -9.23
C GLY A 78 -5.36 -20.18 -8.62
N ASP A 79 -5.23 -21.34 -9.25
CA ASP A 79 -4.36 -22.43 -8.77
C ASP A 79 -2.86 -22.06 -8.77
N LYS A 80 -2.47 -20.97 -9.45
CA LYS A 80 -1.09 -20.48 -9.50
C LYS A 80 -0.74 -19.57 -8.33
N LEU A 81 -1.73 -19.09 -7.59
CA LEU A 81 -1.55 -18.07 -6.56
C LEU A 81 -0.66 -18.55 -5.41
N GLU A 82 -0.98 -19.70 -4.84
CA GLU A 82 -0.22 -20.27 -3.72
C GLU A 82 1.26 -20.51 -4.09
N PRO A 83 1.58 -21.17 -5.24
CA PRO A 83 2.97 -21.31 -5.67
C PRO A 83 3.68 -19.96 -5.91
N ALA A 84 3.00 -18.98 -6.53
CA ALA A 84 3.57 -17.67 -6.78
C ALA A 84 3.90 -16.93 -5.47
N LEU A 85 2.99 -16.95 -4.51
CA LEU A 85 3.20 -16.35 -3.18
C LEU A 85 4.32 -17.06 -2.40
N ALA A 86 4.44 -18.39 -2.51
CA ALA A 86 5.52 -19.13 -1.88
C ALA A 86 6.90 -18.73 -2.44
N ASP A 87 7.02 -18.53 -3.74
CA ASP A 87 8.25 -18.07 -4.37
C ASP A 87 8.57 -16.62 -4.02
N ILE A 88 7.57 -15.73 -4.00
CA ILE A 88 7.72 -14.35 -3.54
C ILE A 88 8.21 -14.31 -2.09
N LYS A 89 7.62 -15.12 -1.22
CA LYS A 89 8.02 -15.20 0.19
C LYS A 89 9.50 -15.59 0.36
N LYS A 90 10.00 -16.52 -0.45
CA LYS A 90 11.44 -16.86 -0.44
C LYS A 90 12.30 -15.65 -0.79
N VAL A 91 11.93 -14.91 -1.84
CA VAL A 91 12.66 -13.70 -2.25
C VAL A 91 12.66 -12.65 -1.15
N VAL A 92 11.51 -12.40 -0.52
CA VAL A 92 11.42 -11.42 0.59
C VAL A 92 12.24 -11.85 1.79
N LEU A 93 12.28 -13.15 2.11
CA LEU A 93 13.07 -13.67 3.23
C LEU A 93 14.59 -13.67 2.94
N GLU A 94 14.99 -13.92 1.71
CA GLU A 94 16.41 -14.07 1.33
C GLU A 94 17.06 -12.72 0.98
N TYR A 95 16.33 -11.85 0.31
CA TYR A 95 16.85 -10.58 -0.23
C TYR A 95 16.24 -9.33 0.43
N GLY A 96 15.13 -9.49 1.17
CA GLY A 96 14.50 -8.42 1.93
C GLY A 96 15.09 -8.30 3.34
N SER A 97 14.73 -7.19 4.01
CA SER A 97 14.95 -7.03 5.44
C SER A 97 13.62 -7.12 6.20
N PRO A 98 13.65 -7.28 7.54
CA PRO A 98 12.45 -7.22 8.35
C PRO A 98 11.62 -5.95 8.09
N GLU A 99 12.30 -4.81 7.89
CA GLU A 99 11.67 -3.52 7.62
C GLU A 99 10.92 -3.51 6.28
N VAL A 100 11.44 -4.20 5.25
CA VAL A 100 10.75 -4.36 3.95
C VAL A 100 9.46 -5.15 4.14
N ASN A 101 9.51 -6.24 4.92
CA ASN A 101 8.32 -7.03 5.22
C ASN A 101 7.29 -6.21 6.01
N ASP A 102 7.73 -5.41 6.98
CA ASP A 102 6.87 -4.52 7.74
C ASP A 102 6.22 -3.45 6.87
N ILE A 103 6.97 -2.85 5.94
CA ILE A 103 6.43 -1.90 4.97
C ILE A 103 5.35 -2.57 4.11
N LEU A 104 5.65 -3.71 3.52
CA LEU A 104 4.69 -4.43 2.66
C LEU A 104 3.40 -4.79 3.41
N THR A 105 3.53 -5.18 4.68
CA THR A 105 2.40 -5.57 5.53
C THR A 105 1.60 -4.36 6.00
N ASN A 106 2.28 -3.38 6.61
CA ASN A 106 1.62 -2.24 7.28
C ASN A 106 1.01 -1.25 6.28
N THR A 107 1.61 -1.12 5.09
CA THR A 107 1.06 -0.29 4.01
C THR A 107 0.09 -1.06 3.10
N GLY A 108 -0.08 -2.38 3.28
CA GLY A 108 -0.84 -3.22 2.37
C GLY A 108 -0.26 -3.33 0.96
N ALA A 109 0.91 -2.77 0.70
CA ALA A 109 1.58 -2.84 -0.60
C ALA A 109 1.85 -4.30 -1.04
N GLY A 110 1.98 -5.21 -0.08
CA GLY A 110 2.07 -6.65 -0.33
C GLY A 110 0.84 -7.27 -0.99
N ASN A 111 -0.31 -6.58 -1.01
CA ASN A 111 -1.51 -7.02 -1.71
C ASN A 111 -1.62 -6.43 -3.13
N ASN A 112 -0.78 -5.44 -3.46
CA ASN A 112 -0.88 -4.76 -4.75
C ASN A 112 -0.40 -5.65 -5.90
N ILE A 113 -1.24 -5.80 -6.94
CA ILE A 113 -0.98 -6.70 -8.09
C ILE A 113 0.34 -6.38 -8.80
N HIS A 114 0.70 -5.11 -8.93
CA HIS A 114 1.93 -4.70 -9.59
C HIS A 114 3.17 -5.06 -8.77
N VAL A 115 3.10 -4.92 -7.44
CA VAL A 115 4.16 -5.32 -6.52
C VAL A 115 4.33 -6.84 -6.55
N ILE A 116 3.24 -7.59 -6.47
CA ILE A 116 3.25 -9.05 -6.54
C ILE A 116 3.83 -9.54 -7.87
N LYS A 117 3.38 -8.99 -9.01
CA LYS A 117 3.93 -9.35 -10.33
C LYS A 117 5.42 -9.02 -10.46
N MET A 118 5.86 -7.89 -9.94
CA MET A 118 7.28 -7.55 -9.93
C MET A 118 8.08 -8.57 -9.14
N MET A 119 7.66 -8.86 -7.91
CA MET A 119 8.34 -9.85 -7.04
C MET A 119 8.33 -11.26 -7.64
N HIS A 120 7.21 -11.66 -8.25
CA HIS A 120 7.13 -12.97 -8.92
C HIS A 120 8.08 -13.08 -10.11
N LYS A 121 8.25 -12.00 -10.90
CA LYS A 121 9.24 -11.97 -11.98
C LYS A 121 10.66 -12.10 -11.44
N ILE A 122 10.98 -11.42 -10.34
CA ILE A 122 12.28 -11.56 -9.68
C ILE A 122 12.48 -12.99 -9.18
N ALA A 123 11.49 -13.58 -8.53
CA ALA A 123 11.55 -14.95 -8.06
C ALA A 123 11.82 -15.95 -9.20
N LYS A 124 11.12 -15.79 -10.33
CA LYS A 124 11.37 -16.60 -11.52
C LYS A 124 12.79 -16.45 -12.05
N ALA A 125 13.27 -15.24 -12.22
CA ALA A 125 14.61 -14.98 -12.73
C ALA A 125 15.70 -15.59 -11.83
N LEU A 126 15.52 -15.54 -10.51
CA LEU A 126 16.43 -16.16 -9.55
C LEU A 126 16.38 -17.70 -9.62
N ASN A 127 15.20 -18.27 -9.71
CA ASN A 127 15.03 -19.73 -9.84
C ASN A 127 15.62 -20.26 -11.15
N GLU A 128 15.47 -19.53 -12.26
CA GLU A 128 16.05 -19.87 -13.56
C GLU A 128 17.57 -19.73 -13.54
N GLY A 129 18.11 -18.71 -12.86
CA GLY A 129 19.55 -18.50 -12.70
C GLY A 129 20.25 -19.58 -11.86
N THR A 130 19.58 -20.14 -10.87
CA THR A 130 20.09 -21.25 -10.06
C THR A 130 20.04 -22.60 -10.77
N GLY A 131 19.15 -22.76 -11.75
CA GLY A 131 19.04 -23.97 -12.58
C GLY A 131 20.20 -24.21 -13.54
N HIS A 132 20.98 -23.18 -13.87
CA HIS A 132 22.14 -23.30 -14.75
C HIS A 132 23.44 -23.71 -14.03
N ALA A 133 23.44 -23.85 -12.70
CA ALA A 133 24.61 -24.34 -11.95
C ALA A 133 24.78 -25.88 -11.95
N SER A 134 23.87 -26.63 -12.54
CA SER A 134 23.94 -28.11 -12.65
C SER A 134 24.24 -28.62 -14.07
N GLY A 135 24.68 -27.79 -14.97
CA GLY A 135 25.14 -28.18 -16.28
C GLY A 135 26.67 -28.26 -16.30
N ASN A 136 27.22 -29.37 -16.82
CA ASN A 136 28.63 -29.60 -17.15
C ASN A 136 29.36 -28.28 -17.45
N PRO A 137 30.55 -27.98 -16.88
CA PRO A 137 31.21 -26.71 -17.13
C PRO A 137 31.38 -26.53 -18.64
N ALA A 138 30.76 -25.47 -19.16
CA ALA A 138 30.99 -25.07 -20.54
C ALA A 138 32.50 -24.90 -20.74
N PRO A 139 33.05 -25.26 -21.94
CA PRO A 139 34.49 -25.07 -22.19
C PRO A 139 34.86 -23.66 -21.76
N GLN A 140 35.80 -23.58 -20.85
CA GLN A 140 36.21 -22.32 -20.23
C GLN A 140 36.62 -21.35 -21.36
N GLU A 141 35.77 -20.39 -21.66
CA GLU A 141 36.14 -19.35 -22.61
C GLU A 141 37.40 -18.68 -22.09
N LYS A 142 38.42 -18.68 -22.94
CA LYS A 142 39.70 -18.02 -22.61
C LYS A 142 39.41 -16.60 -22.13
N SER A 143 39.96 -16.23 -20.97
CA SER A 143 39.85 -14.87 -20.46
C SER A 143 40.30 -13.86 -21.48
N ALA A 144 39.86 -12.60 -21.38
CA ALA A 144 40.32 -11.53 -22.27
C ALA A 144 41.86 -11.40 -22.29
N ALA A 145 42.47 -11.67 -21.15
CA ALA A 145 43.96 -11.71 -21.04
C ALA A 145 44.55 -12.87 -21.84
N GLN A 146 43.96 -14.06 -21.80
CA GLN A 146 44.43 -15.23 -22.58
C GLN A 146 44.12 -15.11 -24.08
N LYS A 147 43.10 -14.32 -24.47
CA LYS A 147 42.81 -14.00 -25.88
C LYS A 147 43.82 -12.97 -26.44
N LEU A 148 44.27 -12.01 -25.62
CA LEU A 148 45.21 -10.93 -25.99
C LEU A 148 46.67 -11.36 -25.89
N PHE A 149 47.01 -12.29 -25.02
CA PHE A 149 48.37 -12.73 -24.75
C PHE A 149 48.48 -14.26 -24.71
N PRO A 150 48.38 -14.95 -25.86
CA PRO A 150 48.31 -16.42 -25.91
C PRO A 150 49.59 -17.13 -25.44
N SER A 151 50.70 -16.42 -25.31
CA SER A 151 52.03 -16.95 -24.88
C SER A 151 52.36 -16.73 -23.38
N MET A 152 51.47 -16.10 -22.60
CA MET A 152 51.66 -15.99 -21.15
C MET A 152 51.13 -17.29 -20.48
N LYS A 153 52.05 -18.07 -19.93
CA LYS A 153 51.75 -19.23 -19.08
C LYS A 153 51.68 -18.83 -17.63
#